data_a41e68ed849cfdcd3909c6e4bf939915
#
_entry.id   a41e68ed849cfdcd3909c6e4bf939915
#
_cell.length_a   1.000
_cell.length_b   1.000
_cell.length_c   1.000
_cell.angle_alpha   90.00
_cell.angle_beta   90.00
_cell.angle_gamma   90.00
#
_symmetry.space_group_name_H-M   'P 1'
#
loop_
_entity.id
_entity.type
_entity.pdbx_description
1 polymer ?
#
loop_
_entity_poly.entity_id
_entity_poly.type
_entity_poly.pdbx_seq_one_letter_code
_entity_poly.pdbx_strand_id
1 'polypeptide(L)'
;MSTATTIRTGATLAATLYTVILIVLGLYPSQFRYLFAYIPAAVGYGVIVFDKWAWRWPVIHRFTARPWVTGTWRVVLSPSPDSRIPEGGNRGPIITYMTVEQTFWSLHATLRTKESTSRSSNATIGSPENSGTAEIGFLYDNTPRAEHQRRSPRHEGACRISVTGLNPRAAAGYYYTSRFTAGDMDFTLINRSTDYGTFAEAESADPEHRTT
;
A
#
# COMPACT_ATOMS: atom_id res chain seq x y z
N MET A 1 5.56 7.48 13.49
CA MET A 1 5.44 8.37 12.30
C MET A 1 5.67 7.53 11.06
N SER A 2 4.89 7.72 9.99
CA SER A 2 5.14 6.99 8.74
C SER A 2 6.45 7.46 8.10
N THR A 3 7.13 6.57 7.39
CA THR A 3 8.37 6.87 6.65
C THR A 3 8.19 8.09 5.72
N ALA A 4 7.02 8.20 5.07
CA ALA A 4 6.67 9.33 4.23
C ALA A 4 6.62 10.67 4.99
N THR A 5 6.06 10.66 6.19
CA THR A 5 6.02 11.85 7.05
C THR A 5 7.43 12.27 7.46
N THR A 6 8.28 11.32 7.84
CA THR A 6 9.68 11.60 8.24
C THR A 6 10.47 12.22 7.09
N ILE A 7 10.35 11.69 5.88
CA ILE A 7 11.05 12.21 4.69
C ILE A 7 10.55 13.60 4.33
N ARG A 8 9.24 13.83 4.32
CA ARG A 8 8.67 15.16 4.05
C ARG A 8 9.13 16.20 5.07
N THR A 9 9.08 15.85 6.35
CA THR A 9 9.54 16.72 7.43
C THR A 9 11.04 17.01 7.29
N GLY A 10 11.86 16.00 7.00
CA GLY A 10 13.29 16.15 6.78
C GLY A 10 13.62 17.07 5.59
N ALA A 11 12.92 16.89 4.47
CA ALA A 11 13.07 17.74 3.29
C ALA A 11 12.69 19.21 3.57
N THR A 12 11.58 19.42 4.28
CA THR A 12 11.13 20.76 4.67
C THR A 12 12.13 21.43 5.61
N LEU A 13 12.63 20.72 6.62
CA LEU A 13 13.65 21.25 7.54
C LEU A 13 14.96 21.59 6.83
N ALA A 14 15.45 20.72 5.96
CA ALA A 14 16.66 20.96 5.18
C ALA A 14 16.51 22.20 4.28
N ALA A 15 15.36 22.32 3.61
CA ALA A 15 15.05 23.47 2.77
C ALA A 15 14.97 24.78 3.56
N THR A 16 14.33 24.75 4.74
CA THR A 16 14.26 25.91 5.64
C THR A 16 15.64 26.32 6.14
N LEU A 17 16.45 25.34 6.59
CA LEU A 17 17.81 25.59 7.06
C LEU A 17 18.68 26.20 5.96
N TYR A 18 18.59 25.67 4.75
CA TYR A 18 19.30 26.22 3.58
C TYR A 18 18.94 27.70 3.35
N THR A 19 17.64 28.04 3.41
CA THR A 19 17.18 29.44 3.26
C THR A 19 17.74 30.35 4.35
N VAL A 20 17.68 29.90 5.60
CA VAL A 20 18.21 30.67 6.73
C VAL A 20 19.72 30.90 6.57
N ILE A 21 20.49 29.88 6.18
CA ILE A 21 21.94 30.00 5.96
C ILE A 21 22.23 31.01 4.85
N LEU A 22 21.53 30.99 3.73
CA LEU A 22 21.70 31.98 2.66
C LEU A 22 21.40 33.38 3.10
N ILE A 23 20.35 33.60 3.91
CA ILE A 23 19.97 34.91 4.46
C ILE A 23 21.08 35.42 5.38
N VAL A 24 21.51 34.59 6.33
CA VAL A 24 22.51 34.97 7.37
C VAL A 24 23.87 35.26 6.75
N LEU A 25 24.29 34.50 5.75
CA LEU A 25 25.58 34.70 5.08
C LEU A 25 25.58 35.81 4.05
N GLY A 26 24.44 36.46 3.81
CA GLY A 26 24.35 37.55 2.83
C GLY A 26 24.73 37.17 1.40
N LEU A 27 24.70 35.87 1.09
CA LEU A 27 25.11 35.28 -0.20
C LEU A 27 24.07 35.50 -1.32
N TYR A 28 23.18 36.49 -1.17
CA TYR A 28 22.21 36.83 -2.20
C TYR A 28 22.82 37.76 -3.26
N PRO A 29 22.91 37.34 -4.52
CA PRO A 29 23.04 38.26 -5.62
C PRO A 29 21.79 39.16 -5.62
N SER A 30 21.94 40.47 -5.51
CA SER A 30 20.84 41.41 -5.32
C SER A 30 19.73 41.31 -6.40
N GLN A 31 20.08 40.85 -7.60
CA GLN A 31 19.17 40.66 -8.73
C GLN A 31 18.32 39.40 -8.67
N PHE A 32 18.76 38.33 -7.95
CA PHE A 32 18.10 37.01 -7.93
C PHE A 32 17.57 36.61 -6.55
N ARG A 33 17.63 37.52 -5.54
CA ARG A 33 17.22 37.20 -4.16
C ARG A 33 15.82 36.59 -4.06
N TYR A 34 14.88 37.04 -4.87
CA TYR A 34 13.52 36.48 -4.85
C TYR A 34 13.46 35.06 -5.41
N LEU A 35 14.26 34.78 -6.45
CA LEU A 35 14.33 33.42 -7.03
C LEU A 35 14.88 32.43 -6.01
N PHE A 36 15.96 32.80 -5.31
CA PHE A 36 16.54 31.91 -4.28
C PHE A 36 15.61 31.70 -3.07
N ALA A 37 14.80 32.71 -2.71
CA ALA A 37 13.82 32.56 -1.63
C ALA A 37 12.74 31.51 -1.91
N TYR A 38 12.42 31.22 -3.19
CA TYR A 38 11.42 30.23 -3.56
C TYR A 38 11.99 28.80 -3.72
N ILE A 39 13.31 28.63 -3.79
CA ILE A 39 13.93 27.29 -3.98
C ILE A 39 13.45 26.29 -2.91
N PRO A 40 13.43 26.56 -1.61
CA PRO A 40 12.96 25.62 -0.61
C PRO A 40 11.53 25.17 -0.81
N ALA A 41 10.66 26.12 -1.14
CA ALA A 41 9.25 25.82 -1.43
C ALA A 41 9.11 24.94 -2.68
N ALA A 42 9.87 25.24 -3.73
CA ALA A 42 9.89 24.46 -4.96
C ALA A 42 10.39 23.03 -4.72
N VAL A 43 11.46 22.86 -3.93
CA VAL A 43 11.99 21.55 -3.55
C VAL A 43 10.96 20.76 -2.73
N GLY A 44 10.37 21.39 -1.71
CA GLY A 44 9.32 20.74 -0.89
C GLY A 44 8.11 20.30 -1.72
N TYR A 45 7.65 21.16 -2.62
CA TYR A 45 6.56 20.82 -3.54
C TYR A 45 6.97 19.72 -4.51
N GLY A 46 8.19 19.76 -5.05
CA GLY A 46 8.74 18.72 -5.93
C GLY A 46 8.77 17.35 -5.25
N VAL A 47 9.14 17.27 -3.96
CA VAL A 47 9.11 16.05 -3.16
C VAL A 47 7.69 15.49 -3.03
N ILE A 48 6.70 16.36 -2.79
CA ILE A 48 5.28 15.95 -2.69
C ILE A 48 4.76 15.45 -4.04
N VAL A 49 5.07 16.16 -5.13
CA VAL A 49 4.68 15.78 -6.50
C VAL A 49 5.34 14.45 -6.89
N PHE A 50 6.62 14.28 -6.56
CA PHE A 50 7.33 13.03 -6.80
C PHE A 50 6.67 11.87 -6.04
N ASP A 51 6.45 12.02 -4.72
CA ASP A 51 5.86 10.98 -3.88
C ASP A 51 4.46 10.56 -4.36
N LYS A 52 3.64 11.50 -4.79
CA LYS A 52 2.25 11.18 -5.15
C LYS A 52 2.09 10.73 -6.59
N TRP A 53 2.82 11.31 -7.54
CA TRP A 53 2.54 11.12 -8.98
C TRP A 53 3.76 10.88 -9.84
N ALA A 54 4.84 11.70 -9.71
CA ALA A 54 5.91 11.73 -10.71
C ALA A 54 6.72 10.42 -10.77
N TRP A 55 6.86 9.70 -9.68
CA TRP A 55 7.57 8.42 -9.66
C TRP A 55 6.93 7.36 -10.58
N ARG A 56 5.63 7.50 -10.93
CA ARG A 56 4.91 6.62 -11.86
C ARG A 56 5.08 6.99 -13.34
N TRP A 57 5.69 8.13 -13.63
CA TRP A 57 5.95 8.52 -15.01
C TRP A 57 6.90 7.51 -15.67
N PRO A 58 6.66 7.12 -16.93
CA PRO A 58 7.34 5.98 -17.56
C PRO A 58 8.87 6.00 -17.42
N VAL A 59 9.48 7.16 -17.58
CA VAL A 59 10.94 7.34 -17.48
C VAL A 59 11.38 7.15 -16.03
N ILE A 60 10.77 7.85 -15.08
CA ILE A 60 11.12 7.81 -13.65
C ILE A 60 10.84 6.44 -13.06
N HIS A 61 9.69 5.85 -13.39
CA HIS A 61 9.28 4.52 -12.95
C HIS A 61 10.30 3.45 -13.34
N ARG A 62 10.89 3.56 -14.53
CA ARG A 62 11.94 2.64 -14.98
C ARG A 62 13.23 2.74 -14.13
N PHE A 63 13.58 3.95 -13.68
CA PHE A 63 14.75 4.16 -12.82
C PHE A 63 14.50 3.78 -11.36
N THR A 64 13.30 4.01 -10.86
CA THR A 64 12.97 3.67 -9.47
C THR A 64 12.77 2.18 -9.27
N ALA A 65 12.49 1.43 -10.34
CA ALA A 65 12.22 -0.01 -10.34
C ALA A 65 11.19 -0.46 -9.29
N ARG A 66 10.32 0.45 -8.81
CA ARG A 66 9.34 0.19 -7.76
C ARG A 66 8.02 -0.26 -8.36
N PRO A 67 7.49 -1.45 -8.04
CA PRO A 67 6.21 -1.92 -8.58
C PRO A 67 5.06 -0.96 -8.24
N TRP A 68 4.20 -0.73 -9.21
CA TRP A 68 2.98 0.03 -9.03
C TRP A 68 1.80 -0.92 -8.77
N VAL A 69 1.43 -1.05 -7.49
CA VAL A 69 0.40 -1.99 -7.02
C VAL A 69 -0.92 -1.32 -6.64
N THR A 70 -1.03 0.01 -6.80
CA THR A 70 -2.28 0.73 -6.55
C THR A 70 -3.44 0.12 -7.33
N GLY A 71 -4.60 0.02 -6.69
CA GLY A 71 -5.84 -0.44 -7.32
C GLY A 71 -6.63 -1.39 -6.44
N THR A 72 -7.69 -1.93 -7.01
CA THR A 72 -8.54 -2.93 -6.38
C THR A 72 -8.27 -4.29 -6.96
N TRP A 73 -8.02 -5.23 -6.07
CA TRP A 73 -7.61 -6.59 -6.35
C TRP A 73 -8.65 -7.57 -5.85
N ARG A 74 -9.03 -8.52 -6.68
CA ARG A 74 -9.69 -9.74 -6.23
C ARG A 74 -8.67 -10.62 -5.57
N VAL A 75 -8.97 -11.11 -4.38
CA VAL A 75 -8.07 -11.97 -3.60
C VAL A 75 -8.81 -13.23 -3.23
N VAL A 76 -8.25 -14.36 -3.61
CA VAL A 76 -8.74 -15.68 -3.20
C VAL A 76 -7.89 -16.16 -2.04
N LEU A 77 -8.52 -16.34 -0.89
CA LEU A 77 -7.86 -16.90 0.29
C LEU A 77 -8.08 -18.41 0.31
N SER A 78 -7.00 -19.16 0.43
CA SER A 78 -6.99 -20.61 0.56
C SER A 78 -6.38 -21.00 1.92
N PRO A 79 -7.21 -21.14 2.97
CA PRO A 79 -6.72 -21.52 4.30
C PRO A 79 -5.99 -22.87 4.27
N SER A 80 -4.86 -22.94 4.97
CA SER A 80 -4.12 -24.20 5.16
C SER A 80 -4.97 -25.23 5.89
N PRO A 81 -4.83 -26.53 5.60
CA PRO A 81 -5.51 -27.60 6.33
C PRO A 81 -5.29 -27.55 7.85
N ASP A 82 -4.10 -27.11 8.29
CA ASP A 82 -3.72 -27.01 9.69
C ASP A 82 -4.28 -25.76 10.40
N SER A 83 -4.98 -24.89 9.66
CA SER A 83 -5.57 -23.67 10.22
C SER A 83 -6.64 -24.00 11.26
N ARG A 84 -6.57 -23.32 12.42
CA ARG A 84 -7.57 -23.45 13.49
C ARG A 84 -8.84 -22.65 13.12
N ILE A 85 -9.65 -23.21 12.24
CA ILE A 85 -10.92 -22.64 11.82
C ILE A 85 -12.01 -23.23 12.71
N PRO A 86 -12.82 -22.42 13.43
CA PRO A 86 -13.93 -22.89 14.25
C PRO A 86 -14.92 -23.74 13.43
N GLU A 87 -15.64 -24.61 14.12
CA GLU A 87 -16.70 -25.40 13.49
C GLU A 87 -17.74 -24.49 12.80
N GLY A 88 -18.15 -24.86 11.60
CA GLY A 88 -19.00 -24.03 10.73
C GLY A 88 -18.28 -22.82 10.07
N GLY A 89 -16.98 -22.64 10.28
CA GLY A 89 -16.19 -21.62 9.61
C GLY A 89 -15.86 -22.01 8.16
N ASN A 90 -15.68 -21.00 7.30
CA ASN A 90 -15.35 -21.22 5.89
C ASN A 90 -13.89 -21.71 5.75
N ARG A 91 -13.69 -22.86 5.15
CA ARG A 91 -12.37 -23.45 4.88
C ARG A 91 -11.83 -23.12 3.49
N GLY A 92 -12.52 -22.23 2.78
CA GLY A 92 -12.08 -21.72 1.48
C GLY A 92 -12.56 -22.55 0.27
N PRO A 93 -12.28 -22.06 -0.93
CA PRO A 93 -11.68 -20.74 -1.20
C PRO A 93 -12.62 -19.59 -0.82
N ILE A 94 -12.03 -18.49 -0.29
CA ILE A 94 -12.78 -17.32 0.16
C ILE A 94 -12.45 -16.15 -0.76
N ILE A 95 -13.44 -15.68 -1.53
CA ILE A 95 -13.28 -14.50 -2.38
C ILE A 95 -13.37 -13.25 -1.53
N THR A 96 -12.39 -12.39 -1.67
CA THR A 96 -12.26 -11.12 -0.95
C THR A 96 -11.74 -10.05 -1.90
N TYR A 97 -11.83 -8.79 -1.50
CA TYR A 97 -11.33 -7.66 -2.28
C TYR A 97 -10.37 -6.81 -1.47
N MET A 98 -9.20 -6.55 -2.04
CA MET A 98 -8.17 -5.71 -1.43
C MET A 98 -8.00 -4.42 -2.22
N THR A 99 -8.18 -3.29 -1.56
CA THR A 99 -7.82 -1.98 -2.11
C THR A 99 -6.43 -1.63 -1.62
N VAL A 100 -5.54 -1.29 -2.55
CA VAL A 100 -4.17 -0.87 -2.27
C VAL A 100 -3.98 0.57 -2.71
N GLU A 101 -3.63 1.44 -1.78
CA GLU A 101 -3.25 2.84 -2.00
C GLU A 101 -1.74 2.96 -1.82
N GLN A 102 -1.05 3.52 -2.81
CA GLN A 102 0.41 3.60 -2.81
C GLN A 102 0.88 4.99 -3.21
N THR A 103 1.80 5.52 -2.43
CA THR A 103 2.72 6.59 -2.85
C THR A 103 4.12 6.00 -3.05
N PHE A 104 5.11 6.81 -3.39
CA PHE A 104 6.47 6.29 -3.48
C PHE A 104 6.96 5.74 -2.13
N TRP A 105 6.68 6.42 -1.02
CA TRP A 105 7.18 6.04 0.32
C TRP A 105 6.15 5.36 1.21
N SER A 106 4.91 5.24 0.82
CA SER A 106 3.87 4.62 1.65
C SER A 106 3.00 3.65 0.87
N LEU A 107 2.48 2.67 1.59
CA LEU A 107 1.52 1.70 1.08
C LEU A 107 0.49 1.44 2.17
N HIS A 108 -0.78 1.45 1.79
CA HIS A 108 -1.91 1.07 2.63
C HIS A 108 -2.74 0.03 1.90
N ALA A 109 -3.08 -1.04 2.57
CA ALA A 109 -3.94 -2.09 2.06
C ALA A 109 -5.17 -2.25 2.96
N THR A 110 -6.34 -2.34 2.35
CA THR A 110 -7.59 -2.64 3.04
C THR A 110 -8.24 -3.84 2.38
N LEU A 111 -8.25 -4.97 3.07
CA LEU A 111 -8.95 -6.19 2.63
C LEU A 111 -10.37 -6.19 3.18
N ARG A 112 -11.34 -6.47 2.33
CA ARG A 112 -12.76 -6.55 2.67
C ARG A 112 -13.29 -7.92 2.35
N THR A 113 -13.90 -8.54 3.34
CA THR A 113 -14.70 -9.75 3.20
C THR A 113 -16.19 -9.42 3.42
N LYS A 114 -17.06 -10.38 3.21
CA LYS A 114 -18.48 -10.22 3.57
C LYS A 114 -18.68 -9.99 5.08
N GLU A 115 -17.75 -10.50 5.91
CA GLU A 115 -17.89 -10.55 7.37
C GLU A 115 -16.99 -9.55 8.11
N SER A 116 -15.92 -9.05 7.47
CA SER A 116 -14.90 -8.26 8.17
C SER A 116 -14.14 -7.31 7.25
N THR A 117 -13.42 -6.38 7.87
CA THR A 117 -12.45 -5.53 7.19
C THR A 117 -11.11 -5.60 7.90
N SER A 118 -10.05 -5.85 7.14
CA SER A 118 -8.66 -5.81 7.61
C SER A 118 -7.97 -4.56 7.06
N ARG A 119 -7.28 -3.82 7.91
CA ARG A 119 -6.52 -2.63 7.52
C ARG A 119 -5.06 -2.83 7.85
N SER A 120 -4.19 -2.56 6.89
CA SER A 120 -2.75 -2.63 7.11
C SER A 120 -2.26 -1.55 8.07
N SER A 121 -1.33 -1.94 8.91
CA SER A 121 -0.39 -1.08 9.61
C SER A 121 1.02 -1.36 9.07
N ASN A 122 1.98 -0.52 9.19
CA ASN A 122 3.40 -0.78 8.89
C ASN A 122 3.69 -1.58 7.60
N ALA A 123 3.12 -1.14 6.47
CA ALA A 123 3.38 -1.78 5.19
C ALA A 123 4.75 -1.37 4.63
N THR A 124 5.48 -2.36 4.12
CA THR A 124 6.77 -2.19 3.45
C THR A 124 6.72 -2.80 2.06
N ILE A 125 7.51 -2.24 1.15
CA ILE A 125 7.75 -2.80 -0.16
C ILE A 125 9.24 -2.77 -0.42
N GLY A 126 9.82 -3.91 -0.67
CA GLY A 126 11.23 -4.09 -0.95
C GLY A 126 11.44 -5.01 -2.16
N SER A 127 12.55 -4.84 -2.84
CA SER A 127 12.99 -5.78 -3.87
C SER A 127 14.27 -6.42 -3.36
N PRO A 128 14.30 -7.74 -3.15
CA PRO A 128 15.54 -8.44 -2.89
C PRO A 128 16.51 -8.21 -4.05
N GLU A 129 17.79 -8.01 -3.74
CA GLU A 129 18.80 -7.77 -4.77
C GLU A 129 18.77 -8.88 -5.83
N ASN A 130 18.71 -8.47 -7.11
CA ASN A 130 18.76 -9.34 -8.29
C ASN A 130 17.58 -10.31 -8.50
N SER A 131 16.43 -10.15 -7.82
CA SER A 131 15.35 -11.14 -7.93
C SER A 131 14.32 -10.87 -9.02
N GLY A 132 14.25 -9.66 -9.59
CA GLY A 132 13.16 -9.25 -10.51
C GLY A 132 11.76 -9.29 -9.88
N THR A 133 11.67 -9.67 -8.60
CA THR A 133 10.47 -9.81 -7.80
C THR A 133 10.54 -8.83 -6.64
N ALA A 134 9.46 -8.12 -6.38
CA ALA A 134 9.34 -7.30 -5.18
C ALA A 134 8.47 -8.00 -4.14
N GLU A 135 8.77 -7.79 -2.89
CA GLU A 135 8.01 -8.31 -1.77
C GLU A 135 7.30 -7.17 -1.04
N ILE A 136 6.02 -7.36 -0.77
CA ILE A 136 5.19 -6.48 0.03
C ILE A 136 4.87 -7.20 1.33
N GLY A 137 5.26 -6.61 2.46
CA GLY A 137 4.97 -7.13 3.78
C GLY A 137 4.17 -6.12 4.59
N PHE A 138 3.17 -6.55 5.32
CA PHE A 138 2.44 -5.69 6.26
C PHE A 138 1.79 -6.48 7.38
N LEU A 139 1.67 -5.81 8.52
CA LEU A 139 0.79 -6.21 9.60
C LEU A 139 -0.60 -5.64 9.34
N TYR A 140 -1.64 -6.30 9.84
CA TYR A 140 -3.00 -5.80 9.72
C TYR A 140 -3.84 -6.08 10.97
N ASP A 141 -4.82 -5.21 11.19
CA ASP A 141 -5.89 -5.39 12.15
C ASP A 141 -7.16 -5.82 11.43
N ASN A 142 -7.74 -6.95 11.83
CA ASN A 142 -9.05 -7.39 11.35
C ASN A 142 -10.15 -6.97 12.32
N THR A 143 -11.16 -6.29 11.78
CA THR A 143 -12.35 -5.87 12.51
C THR A 143 -13.58 -6.55 11.91
N PRO A 144 -14.14 -7.57 12.55
CA PRO A 144 -15.37 -8.21 12.12
C PRO A 144 -16.60 -7.30 12.30
N ARG A 145 -17.64 -7.52 11.50
CA ARG A 145 -18.94 -6.94 11.72
C ARG A 145 -19.52 -7.41 13.07
N ALA A 146 -20.37 -6.59 13.69
CA ALA A 146 -20.90 -6.85 15.02
C ALA A 146 -21.56 -8.24 15.17
N GLU A 147 -22.31 -8.66 14.16
CA GLU A 147 -22.99 -9.96 14.09
C GLU A 147 -22.02 -11.17 14.10
N HIS A 148 -20.77 -10.98 13.64
CA HIS A 148 -19.76 -12.02 13.54
C HIS A 148 -18.74 -12.01 14.68
N GLN A 149 -18.73 -11.00 15.54
CA GLN A 149 -17.71 -10.81 16.59
C GLN A 149 -17.63 -11.98 17.57
N ARG A 150 -18.75 -12.65 17.89
CA ARG A 150 -18.74 -13.82 18.78
C ARG A 150 -17.98 -15.00 18.18
N ARG A 151 -18.16 -15.26 16.88
CA ARG A 151 -17.50 -16.35 16.16
C ARG A 151 -16.07 -15.98 15.76
N SER A 152 -15.87 -14.76 15.37
CA SER A 152 -14.62 -14.23 14.87
C SER A 152 -14.29 -12.91 15.58
N PRO A 153 -13.68 -12.93 16.77
CA PRO A 153 -13.29 -11.72 17.47
C PRO A 153 -12.21 -10.95 16.67
N ARG A 154 -12.07 -9.67 17.00
CA ARG A 154 -10.98 -8.83 16.44
C ARG A 154 -9.63 -9.54 16.63
N HIS A 155 -8.80 -9.51 15.62
CA HIS A 155 -7.49 -10.16 15.64
C HIS A 155 -6.52 -9.45 14.70
N GLU A 156 -5.26 -9.70 14.95
CA GLU A 156 -4.16 -9.20 14.14
C GLU A 156 -3.61 -10.32 13.23
N GLY A 157 -2.92 -9.91 12.18
CA GLY A 157 -2.23 -10.83 11.31
C GLY A 157 -1.13 -10.14 10.51
N ALA A 158 -0.46 -10.91 9.69
CA ALA A 158 0.53 -10.42 8.74
C ALA A 158 0.36 -11.09 7.39
N CYS A 159 0.76 -10.35 6.36
CA CYS A 159 0.81 -10.82 4.98
C CYS A 159 2.20 -10.61 4.40
N ARG A 160 2.58 -11.52 3.50
CA ARG A 160 3.70 -11.35 2.59
C ARG A 160 3.24 -11.67 1.18
N ILE A 161 3.44 -10.74 0.25
CA ILE A 161 2.95 -10.80 -1.13
C ILE A 161 4.13 -10.61 -2.05
N SER A 162 4.29 -11.51 -3.02
CA SER A 162 5.31 -11.44 -4.06
C SER A 162 4.69 -10.91 -5.35
N VAL A 163 5.31 -9.88 -5.93
CA VAL A 163 4.87 -9.27 -7.18
C VAL A 163 6.02 -9.24 -8.17
N THR A 164 5.72 -9.51 -9.44
CA THR A 164 6.71 -9.54 -10.52
C THR A 164 6.46 -8.41 -11.50
N GLY A 165 7.53 -7.69 -11.87
CA GLY A 165 7.48 -6.59 -12.82
C GLY A 165 6.97 -5.27 -12.22
N LEU A 166 7.02 -4.21 -13.05
CA LEU A 166 6.69 -2.84 -12.61
C LEU A 166 5.18 -2.56 -12.56
N ASN A 167 4.39 -3.26 -13.35
CA ASN A 167 2.93 -3.10 -13.44
C ASN A 167 2.23 -4.45 -13.28
N PRO A 168 2.30 -5.10 -12.11
CA PRO A 168 1.73 -6.42 -11.91
C PRO A 168 0.20 -6.39 -12.08
N ARG A 169 -0.34 -7.47 -12.67
CA ARG A 169 -1.77 -7.74 -12.77
C ARG A 169 -2.18 -8.96 -11.96
N ALA A 170 -1.20 -9.75 -11.54
CA ALA A 170 -1.35 -10.88 -10.65
C ALA A 170 -0.25 -10.86 -9.61
N ALA A 171 -0.52 -11.43 -8.46
CA ALA A 171 0.44 -11.62 -7.38
C ALA A 171 0.04 -12.85 -6.57
N ALA A 172 0.98 -13.39 -5.83
CA ALA A 172 0.74 -14.48 -4.90
C ALA A 172 1.35 -14.13 -3.54
N GLY A 173 0.81 -14.69 -2.49
CA GLY A 173 1.30 -14.44 -1.15
C GLY A 173 0.74 -15.41 -0.14
N TYR A 174 1.05 -15.15 1.10
CA TYR A 174 0.50 -15.90 2.23
C TYR A 174 0.17 -14.99 3.39
N TYR A 175 -0.72 -15.44 4.25
CA TYR A 175 -1.12 -14.76 5.46
C TYR A 175 -1.06 -15.68 6.67
N TYR A 176 -0.92 -15.07 7.84
CA TYR A 176 -1.11 -15.74 9.13
C TYR A 176 -1.74 -14.76 10.13
N THR A 177 -2.46 -15.32 11.09
CA THR A 177 -3.19 -14.53 12.09
C THR A 177 -2.82 -14.96 13.50
N SER A 178 -3.03 -14.07 14.47
CA SER A 178 -2.92 -14.38 15.91
C SER A 178 -3.91 -15.45 16.38
N ARG A 179 -4.88 -15.84 15.53
CA ARG A 179 -5.84 -16.91 15.79
C ARG A 179 -5.39 -18.28 15.28
N PHE A 180 -4.13 -18.42 14.90
CA PHE A 180 -3.57 -19.66 14.34
C PHE A 180 -4.25 -20.11 13.04
N THR A 181 -4.68 -19.16 12.22
CA THR A 181 -5.05 -19.41 10.84
C THR A 181 -3.97 -18.90 9.92
N ALA A 182 -3.66 -19.68 8.89
CA ALA A 182 -2.70 -19.33 7.83
C ALA A 182 -3.20 -19.86 6.50
N GLY A 183 -2.69 -19.34 5.40
CA GLY A 183 -3.06 -19.83 4.08
C GLY A 183 -2.43 -19.01 2.97
N ASP A 184 -2.68 -19.45 1.76
CA ASP A 184 -2.23 -18.81 0.54
C ASP A 184 -3.23 -17.71 0.09
N MET A 185 -2.72 -16.76 -0.69
CA MET A 185 -3.46 -15.66 -1.26
C MET A 185 -3.10 -15.52 -2.74
N ASP A 186 -4.09 -15.60 -3.60
CA ASP A 186 -3.95 -15.35 -5.03
C ASP A 186 -4.64 -14.04 -5.39
N PHE A 187 -3.90 -13.15 -6.05
CA PHE A 187 -4.33 -11.80 -6.38
C PHE A 187 -4.51 -11.63 -7.87
N THR A 188 -5.65 -11.07 -8.27
CA THR A 188 -5.92 -10.62 -9.64
C THR A 188 -6.37 -9.16 -9.60
N LEU A 189 -5.70 -8.30 -10.39
CA LEU A 189 -6.05 -6.89 -10.47
C LEU A 189 -7.37 -6.72 -11.24
N ILE A 190 -8.39 -6.15 -10.59
CA ILE A 190 -9.65 -5.78 -11.21
C ILE A 190 -9.46 -4.49 -12.02
N ASN A 191 -9.02 -3.43 -11.35
CA ASN A 191 -8.73 -2.14 -11.97
C ASN A 191 -7.82 -1.27 -11.07
N ARG A 192 -7.42 -0.11 -11.57
CA ARG A 192 -6.54 0.83 -10.84
C ARG A 192 -7.27 1.85 -9.98
N SER A 193 -8.63 1.82 -9.93
CA SER A 193 -9.39 2.64 -8.97
C SER A 193 -9.27 2.07 -7.57
N THR A 194 -9.32 2.97 -6.59
CA THR A 194 -9.33 2.68 -5.14
C THR A 194 -10.64 3.11 -4.47
N ASP A 195 -11.66 3.49 -5.27
CA ASP A 195 -12.87 4.17 -4.80
C ASP A 195 -13.91 3.22 -4.20
N TYR A 196 -13.70 1.92 -4.24
CA TYR A 196 -14.64 0.93 -3.70
C TYR A 196 -14.54 0.84 -2.18
N GLY A 197 -15.48 1.45 -1.49
CA GLY A 197 -15.55 1.54 -0.03
C GLY A 197 -16.06 0.26 0.66
N THR A 198 -16.82 -0.56 -0.07
CA THR A 198 -17.49 -1.77 0.45
C THR A 198 -17.11 -3.03 -0.33
N PHE A 199 -17.38 -4.19 0.27
CA PHE A 199 -17.23 -5.49 -0.41
C PHE A 199 -18.13 -5.57 -1.65
N ALA A 200 -19.40 -5.16 -1.53
CA ALA A 200 -20.39 -5.25 -2.61
C ALA A 200 -20.03 -4.36 -3.81
N GLU A 201 -19.51 -3.15 -3.57
CA GLU A 201 -19.04 -2.28 -4.65
C GLU A 201 -17.86 -2.91 -5.41
N ALA A 202 -16.89 -3.48 -4.71
CA ALA A 202 -15.76 -4.14 -5.34
C ALA A 202 -16.18 -5.42 -6.08
N GLU A 203 -17.10 -6.20 -5.50
CA GLU A 203 -17.70 -7.40 -6.12
C GLU A 203 -18.43 -7.04 -7.44
N SER A 204 -19.19 -5.95 -7.45
CA SER A 204 -19.90 -5.49 -8.65
C SER A 204 -18.96 -5.02 -9.78
N ALA A 205 -17.77 -4.58 -9.44
CA ALA A 205 -16.72 -4.17 -10.38
C ALA A 205 -15.89 -5.34 -10.92
N ASP A 206 -15.98 -6.52 -10.29
CA ASP A 206 -15.23 -7.72 -10.68
C ASP A 206 -15.82 -8.33 -11.98
N PRO A 207 -15.04 -8.41 -13.07
CA PRO A 207 -15.51 -9.02 -14.32
C PRO A 207 -15.88 -10.50 -14.18
N GLU A 208 -15.18 -11.26 -13.32
CA GLU A 208 -15.45 -12.68 -13.12
C GLU A 208 -16.76 -12.93 -12.38
N HIS A 209 -17.19 -11.98 -11.52
CA HIS A 209 -18.47 -12.09 -10.84
C HIS A 209 -19.67 -11.84 -11.79
N ARG A 210 -19.48 -11.08 -12.88
CA ARG A 210 -20.52 -10.77 -13.85
C ARG A 210 -20.81 -11.91 -14.82
N THR A 211 -19.94 -12.91 -14.89
CA THR A 211 -20.03 -14.04 -15.84
C THR A 211 -20.60 -15.31 -15.21
N THR A 212 -20.90 -15.30 -13.92
CA THR A 212 -21.55 -16.37 -13.15
C THR A 212 -22.98 -16.00 -12.83
#